data_86f7c72dc002ebaab3800adc403f4f54
#
_entry.id   86f7c72dc002ebaab3800adc403f4f54
#
_cell.length_a   1.000
_cell.length_b   1.000
_cell.length_c   1.000
_cell.angle_alpha   90.00
_cell.angle_beta   90.00
_cell.angle_gamma   90.00
#
_symmetry.space_group_name_H-M   'P 1'
#
loop_
_entity.id
_entity.type
_entity.pdbx_description
1 polymer ?
#
loop_
_entity_poly.entity_id
_entity_poly.type
_entity_poly.pdbx_seq_one_letter_code
_entity_poly.pdbx_strand_id
1 'polypeptide(L)'
;MAPKIKDRKKVPVYCYQCVAGPDLMQVEVEDGVATRIHSNYNITDKHPGGGRVCVKAYGLIQKTYNPNRVQSPMKRTNPKKGRHEDPAFVAVSWEEALDTIAEKMRGMRERGAKDESGFPRLAVSFGGGGTPTQYMGTFPAFLAAWGPLDMGFGGGQGVKCYHSEHLYGELWHRAFIVSPDTPYCNYVINCGNNVEASGGVAGVWRQADARVRGLKRVQVEPHLSITGALSAEWLPIKPGTDLAVVLA
;
A
#
# COMPACT_ATOMS: atom_id res chain seq x y z
N MET A 1 -26.25 -32.89 25.19
CA MET A 1 -25.71 -31.59 25.63
C MET A 1 -26.21 -30.53 24.67
N ALA A 2 -26.88 -29.49 25.14
CA ALA A 2 -27.22 -28.35 24.30
C ALA A 2 -25.92 -27.66 23.82
N PRO A 3 -25.84 -27.24 22.55
CA PRO A 3 -24.66 -26.54 22.07
C PRO A 3 -24.46 -25.27 22.91
N LYS A 4 -23.26 -25.06 23.45
CA LYS A 4 -22.90 -23.83 24.11
C LYS A 4 -23.14 -22.68 23.14
N ILE A 5 -23.94 -21.71 23.55
CA ILE A 5 -24.10 -20.47 22.79
C ILE A 5 -22.72 -19.80 22.79
N LYS A 6 -22.13 -19.64 21.60
CA LYS A 6 -20.85 -18.94 21.45
C LYS A 6 -21.07 -17.45 21.67
N ASP A 7 -20.18 -16.83 22.45
CA ASP A 7 -20.14 -15.36 22.53
C ASP A 7 -19.72 -14.80 21.17
N ARG A 8 -20.66 -14.13 20.49
CA ARG A 8 -20.45 -13.56 19.15
C ARG A 8 -20.64 -12.06 19.21
N LYS A 9 -19.65 -11.33 18.70
CA LYS A 9 -19.73 -9.89 18.55
C LYS A 9 -19.12 -9.44 17.24
N LYS A 10 -19.61 -8.33 16.70
CA LYS A 10 -19.00 -7.64 15.55
C LYS A 10 -18.27 -6.41 16.04
N VAL A 11 -17.00 -6.30 15.69
CA VAL A 11 -16.13 -5.20 16.09
C VAL A 11 -15.75 -4.39 14.85
N PRO A 12 -16.00 -3.08 14.81
CA PRO A 12 -15.53 -2.23 13.73
C PRO A 12 -14.00 -2.19 13.71
N VAL A 13 -13.42 -2.32 12.53
CA VAL A 13 -11.97 -2.27 12.32
C VAL A 13 -11.65 -1.65 10.97
N TYR A 14 -10.44 -1.13 10.83
CA TYR A 14 -9.96 -0.63 9.55
C TYR A 14 -9.15 -1.70 8.79
N CYS A 15 -9.08 -1.55 7.46
CA CYS A 15 -8.24 -2.39 6.63
C CYS A 15 -6.86 -1.75 6.46
N TYR A 16 -5.81 -2.46 6.87
CA TYR A 16 -4.44 -1.99 6.76
C TYR A 16 -3.73 -2.35 5.44
N GLN A 17 -4.43 -2.93 4.47
CA GLN A 17 -3.84 -3.34 3.19
C GLN A 17 -3.58 -2.16 2.24
N CYS A 18 -4.32 -1.07 2.38
CA CYS A 18 -4.15 0.15 1.61
C CYS A 18 -4.72 1.35 2.39
N VAL A 19 -4.67 2.54 1.81
CA VAL A 19 -5.20 3.78 2.39
C VAL A 19 -6.73 3.90 2.32
N ALA A 20 -7.45 2.80 2.35
CA ALA A 20 -8.90 2.79 2.15
C ALA A 20 -9.72 3.43 3.30
N GLY A 21 -9.07 3.79 4.39
CA GLY A 21 -9.70 4.48 5.52
C GLY A 21 -10.19 3.57 6.65
N PRO A 22 -10.56 4.17 7.78
CA PRO A 22 -10.98 3.47 8.98
C PRO A 22 -12.39 2.89 8.85
N ASP A 23 -12.69 1.92 9.73
CA ASP A 23 -14.02 1.36 9.99
C ASP A 23 -14.80 0.80 8.79
N LEU A 24 -14.11 0.54 7.66
CA LEU A 24 -14.74 -0.06 6.48
C LEU A 24 -15.18 -1.50 6.69
N MET A 25 -14.67 -2.17 7.70
CA MET A 25 -14.95 -3.57 8.01
C MET A 25 -15.51 -3.72 9.42
N GLN A 26 -16.21 -4.84 9.60
CA GLN A 26 -16.50 -5.41 10.90
C GLN A 26 -15.91 -6.81 10.95
N VAL A 27 -15.22 -7.13 12.02
CA VAL A 27 -14.75 -8.50 12.30
C VAL A 27 -15.74 -9.17 13.24
N GLU A 28 -16.22 -10.32 12.84
CA GLU A 28 -16.96 -11.22 13.71
C GLU A 28 -15.99 -11.98 14.59
N VAL A 29 -16.20 -11.89 15.89
CA VAL A 29 -15.37 -12.55 16.90
C VAL A 29 -16.25 -13.56 17.64
N GLU A 30 -15.82 -14.82 17.66
CA GLU A 30 -16.46 -15.90 18.41
C GLU A 30 -15.48 -16.40 19.48
N ASP A 31 -15.87 -16.33 20.75
CA ASP A 31 -15.04 -16.76 21.88
C ASP A 31 -13.61 -16.20 21.85
N GLY A 32 -13.46 -14.93 21.47
CA GLY A 32 -12.16 -14.25 21.36
C GLY A 32 -11.40 -14.49 20.05
N VAL A 33 -11.90 -15.31 19.15
CA VAL A 33 -11.27 -15.63 17.85
C VAL A 33 -11.97 -14.88 16.71
N ALA A 34 -11.21 -14.19 15.89
CA ALA A 34 -11.73 -13.55 14.68
C ALA A 34 -12.07 -14.62 13.62
N THR A 35 -13.33 -14.71 13.21
CA THR A 35 -13.81 -15.79 12.35
C THR A 35 -14.24 -15.33 10.97
N ARG A 36 -14.76 -14.09 10.86
CA ARG A 36 -15.26 -13.58 9.58
C ARG A 36 -15.11 -12.07 9.46
N ILE A 37 -14.93 -11.60 8.24
CA ILE A 37 -14.94 -10.18 7.90
C ILE A 37 -16.21 -9.85 7.14
N HIS A 38 -16.82 -8.75 7.52
CA HIS A 38 -18.00 -8.15 6.90
C HIS A 38 -17.71 -6.73 6.47
N SER A 39 -18.38 -6.27 5.43
CA SER A 39 -18.47 -4.85 5.11
C SER A 39 -19.22 -4.11 6.22
N ASN A 40 -18.83 -2.87 6.50
CA ASN A 40 -19.50 -2.04 7.52
C ASN A 40 -20.41 -0.99 6.87
N TYR A 41 -21.59 -1.39 6.47
CA TYR A 41 -22.55 -0.49 5.82
C TYR A 41 -23.11 0.60 6.76
N ASN A 42 -22.83 0.54 8.06
CA ASN A 42 -23.25 1.58 9.01
C ASN A 42 -22.56 2.93 8.78
N ILE A 43 -21.53 2.96 7.92
CA ILE A 43 -20.77 4.17 7.58
C ILE A 43 -21.00 4.61 6.13
N THR A 44 -22.07 4.15 5.48
CA THR A 44 -22.36 4.44 4.08
C THR A 44 -22.39 5.94 3.78
N ASP A 45 -22.94 6.73 4.69
CA ASP A 45 -23.07 8.18 4.55
C ASP A 45 -21.82 8.96 5.00
N LYS A 46 -20.85 8.29 5.62
CA LYS A 46 -19.71 8.94 6.29
C LYS A 46 -18.40 8.78 5.57
N HIS A 47 -18.28 7.74 4.75
CA HIS A 47 -17.03 7.40 4.10
C HIS A 47 -17.22 7.17 2.59
N PRO A 48 -16.32 7.71 1.72
CA PRO A 48 -16.41 7.53 0.26
C PRO A 48 -16.47 6.08 -0.22
N GLY A 49 -15.93 5.14 0.55
CA GLY A 49 -16.03 3.71 0.29
C GLY A 49 -17.38 3.09 0.66
N GLY A 50 -18.26 3.85 1.34
CA GLY A 50 -19.60 3.40 1.74
C GLY A 50 -19.62 2.10 2.55
N GLY A 51 -18.60 1.86 3.36
CA GLY A 51 -18.45 0.63 4.15
C GLY A 51 -18.10 -0.62 3.35
N ARG A 52 -17.77 -0.48 2.07
CA ARG A 52 -17.37 -1.61 1.21
C ARG A 52 -15.89 -1.90 1.33
N VAL A 53 -15.52 -3.16 1.18
CA VAL A 53 -14.13 -3.63 1.17
C VAL A 53 -13.86 -4.50 -0.05
N CYS A 54 -12.59 -4.56 -0.48
CA CYS A 54 -12.21 -5.41 -1.60
C CYS A 54 -12.01 -6.87 -1.14
N VAL A 55 -11.91 -7.78 -2.10
CA VAL A 55 -11.74 -9.22 -1.84
C VAL A 55 -10.52 -9.54 -0.96
N LYS A 56 -9.45 -8.75 -1.03
CA LYS A 56 -8.24 -8.95 -0.21
C LYS A 56 -8.53 -8.77 1.29
N ALA A 57 -9.47 -7.88 1.66
CA ALA A 57 -9.84 -7.70 3.05
C ALA A 57 -10.48 -8.95 3.64
N TYR A 58 -11.32 -9.64 2.88
CA TYR A 58 -11.92 -10.90 3.35
C TYR A 58 -10.89 -12.00 3.61
N GLY A 59 -9.74 -11.97 2.95
CA GLY A 59 -8.62 -12.87 3.17
C GLY A 59 -7.78 -12.59 4.41
N LEU A 60 -8.04 -11.50 5.17
CA LEU A 60 -7.23 -11.13 6.32
C LEU A 60 -7.29 -12.15 7.47
N ILE A 61 -8.42 -12.88 7.61
CA ILE A 61 -8.54 -13.96 8.60
C ILE A 61 -7.52 -15.06 8.32
N GLN A 62 -7.47 -15.53 7.06
CA GLN A 62 -6.50 -16.56 6.67
C GLN A 62 -5.06 -16.06 6.81
N LYS A 63 -4.81 -14.78 6.53
CA LYS A 63 -3.49 -14.18 6.75
C LYS A 63 -3.11 -14.12 8.23
N THR A 64 -4.07 -13.79 9.09
CA THR A 64 -3.84 -13.66 10.54
C THR A 64 -3.52 -15.03 11.17
N TYR A 65 -4.27 -16.06 10.79
CA TYR A 65 -4.13 -17.41 11.34
C TYR A 65 -3.39 -18.38 10.41
N ASN A 66 -2.58 -17.85 9.48
CA ASN A 66 -1.78 -18.68 8.60
C ASN A 66 -0.77 -19.50 9.42
N PRO A 67 -0.75 -20.84 9.27
CA PRO A 67 0.17 -21.69 10.02
C PRO A 67 1.65 -21.42 9.69
N ASN A 68 1.93 -20.86 8.52
CA ASN A 68 3.29 -20.47 8.12
C ASN A 68 3.63 -19.02 8.48
N ARG A 69 2.81 -18.36 9.32
CA ARG A 69 3.10 -16.99 9.77
C ARG A 69 4.39 -16.96 10.58
N VAL A 70 5.30 -16.07 10.21
CA VAL A 70 6.52 -15.80 10.98
C VAL A 70 6.12 -15.22 12.35
N GLN A 71 6.51 -15.89 13.44
CA GLN A 71 6.16 -15.53 14.81
C GLN A 71 7.36 -15.08 15.66
N SER A 72 8.57 -15.28 15.13
CA SER A 72 9.82 -14.88 15.79
C SER A 72 10.70 -14.16 14.76
N PRO A 73 11.64 -13.33 15.20
CA PRO A 73 12.67 -12.82 14.29
C PRO A 73 13.42 -13.96 13.62
N MET A 74 13.73 -13.80 12.35
CA MET A 74 14.41 -14.83 11.56
C MET A 74 15.76 -14.29 11.07
N LYS A 75 16.83 -15.04 11.31
CA LYS A 75 18.18 -14.74 10.87
C LYS A 75 18.55 -15.61 9.68
N ARG A 76 18.99 -14.99 8.60
CA ARG A 76 19.55 -15.71 7.46
C ARG A 76 20.94 -16.23 7.83
N THR A 77 21.19 -17.51 7.61
CA THR A 77 22.49 -18.14 7.88
C THR A 77 23.28 -18.43 6.61
N ASN A 78 22.62 -18.62 5.47
CA ASN A 78 23.33 -18.81 4.20
C ASN A 78 23.80 -17.45 3.65
N PRO A 79 25.12 -17.21 3.51
CA PRO A 79 25.65 -15.97 2.97
C PRO A 79 25.41 -15.81 1.47
N LYS A 80 25.24 -16.93 0.73
CA LYS A 80 24.94 -16.89 -0.69
C LYS A 80 23.56 -16.34 -0.94
N LYS A 81 23.44 -15.40 -1.88
CA LYS A 81 22.18 -14.82 -2.31
C LYS A 81 21.90 -15.19 -3.74
N GLY A 82 20.69 -15.54 -4.05
CA GLY A 82 20.24 -15.90 -5.38
C GLY A 82 18.83 -16.44 -5.37
N ARG A 83 18.21 -16.50 -6.54
CA ARG A 83 16.83 -16.96 -6.70
C ARG A 83 16.66 -18.44 -6.31
N HIS A 84 17.70 -19.23 -6.47
CA HIS A 84 17.71 -20.68 -6.22
C HIS A 84 18.50 -21.07 -4.96
N GLU A 85 18.92 -20.07 -4.17
CA GLU A 85 19.67 -20.30 -2.94
C GLU A 85 18.70 -20.32 -1.76
N ASP A 86 18.71 -21.40 -1.00
CA ASP A 86 17.97 -21.45 0.27
C ASP A 86 18.58 -20.44 1.25
N PRO A 87 17.83 -19.48 1.75
CA PRO A 87 18.31 -18.53 2.75
C PRO A 87 18.72 -19.18 4.08
N ALA A 88 18.28 -20.38 4.37
CA ALA A 88 18.48 -21.11 5.62
C ALA A 88 18.15 -20.23 6.85
N PHE A 89 16.91 -19.75 6.92
CA PHE A 89 16.45 -18.93 8.02
C PHE A 89 16.34 -19.75 9.32
N VAL A 90 16.89 -19.21 10.40
CA VAL A 90 16.74 -19.75 11.75
C VAL A 90 16.03 -18.73 12.65
N ALA A 91 15.18 -19.19 13.55
CA ALA A 91 14.55 -18.33 14.54
C ALA A 91 15.57 -17.87 15.58
N VAL A 92 15.52 -16.60 15.94
CA VAL A 92 16.35 -16.00 16.98
C VAL A 92 15.47 -15.26 18.00
N SER A 93 16.00 -14.93 19.16
CA SER A 93 15.29 -14.09 20.12
C SER A 93 15.18 -12.65 19.64
N TRP A 94 14.22 -11.90 20.22
CA TRP A 94 14.12 -10.47 19.99
C TRP A 94 15.37 -9.73 20.48
N GLU A 95 15.95 -10.16 21.59
CA GLU A 95 17.19 -9.61 22.14
C GLU A 95 18.34 -9.75 21.13
N GLU A 96 18.60 -10.99 20.65
CA GLU A 96 19.64 -11.22 19.64
C GLU A 96 19.40 -10.40 18.37
N ALA A 97 18.15 -10.30 17.91
CA ALA A 97 17.84 -9.55 16.70
C ALA A 97 18.12 -8.05 16.87
N LEU A 98 17.67 -7.46 17.98
CA LEU A 98 17.86 -6.04 18.28
C LEU A 98 19.33 -5.71 18.56
N ASP A 99 20.04 -6.53 19.30
CA ASP A 99 21.46 -6.33 19.56
C ASP A 99 22.30 -6.41 18.28
N THR A 100 21.99 -7.38 17.42
CA THR A 100 22.65 -7.50 16.10
C THR A 100 22.44 -6.24 15.24
N ILE A 101 21.23 -5.67 15.24
CA ILE A 101 20.93 -4.43 14.49
C ILE A 101 21.66 -3.24 15.13
N ALA A 102 21.56 -3.10 16.44
CA ALA A 102 22.18 -2.00 17.18
C ALA A 102 23.71 -1.99 17.02
N GLU A 103 24.36 -3.15 17.05
CA GLU A 103 25.80 -3.28 16.81
C GLU A 103 26.20 -2.85 15.41
N LYS A 104 25.48 -3.28 14.38
CA LYS A 104 25.72 -2.85 13.01
C LYS A 104 25.54 -1.35 12.84
N MET A 105 24.52 -0.77 13.46
CA MET A 105 24.26 0.67 13.41
C MET A 105 25.35 1.43 14.16
N ARG A 106 25.80 0.95 15.32
CA ARG A 106 26.94 1.53 16.05
C ARG A 106 28.19 1.55 15.19
N GLY A 107 28.54 0.44 14.55
CA GLY A 107 29.67 0.36 13.64
C GLY A 107 29.57 1.31 12.43
N MET A 108 28.35 1.62 11.95
CA MET A 108 28.17 2.67 10.94
C MET A 108 28.49 4.06 11.51
N ARG A 109 28.06 4.37 12.74
CA ARG A 109 28.38 5.65 13.40
C ARG A 109 29.87 5.82 13.68
N GLU A 110 30.55 4.78 14.10
CA GLU A 110 31.99 4.78 14.37
C GLU A 110 32.82 5.09 13.12
N ARG A 111 32.36 4.60 11.96
CA ARG A 111 32.99 4.91 10.66
C ARG A 111 32.53 6.24 10.05
N GLY A 112 31.68 7.00 10.77
CA GLY A 112 31.01 8.19 10.26
C GLY A 112 29.65 7.87 9.62
N ALA A 113 28.65 8.71 9.82
CA ALA A 113 27.30 8.51 9.30
C ALA A 113 27.23 8.59 7.76
N LYS A 114 28.24 9.18 7.13
CA LYS A 114 28.42 9.24 5.66
C LYS A 114 29.69 8.50 5.26
N ASP A 115 29.73 8.08 4.00
CA ASP A 115 30.94 7.54 3.39
C ASP A 115 31.89 8.66 2.89
N GLU A 116 33.01 8.27 2.27
CA GLU A 116 34.02 9.18 1.75
C GLU A 116 33.49 10.06 0.60
N SER A 117 32.46 9.59 -0.11
CA SER A 117 31.80 10.35 -1.18
C SER A 117 30.67 11.26 -0.66
N GLY A 118 30.41 11.26 0.66
CA GLY A 118 29.38 12.07 1.30
C GLY A 118 28.01 11.45 1.34
N PHE A 119 27.84 10.20 0.89
CA PHE A 119 26.56 9.50 0.92
C PHE A 119 26.28 8.88 2.30
N PRO A 120 25.01 8.92 2.75
CA PRO A 120 24.62 8.25 3.99
C PRO A 120 24.90 6.73 3.96
N ARG A 121 25.45 6.20 5.06
CA ARG A 121 25.70 4.75 5.18
C ARG A 121 24.44 3.95 5.53
N LEU A 122 23.39 4.62 6.00
CA LEU A 122 22.09 3.99 6.25
C LEU A 122 21.12 4.39 5.16
N ALA A 123 20.56 3.40 4.49
CA ALA A 123 19.46 3.56 3.57
C ALA A 123 18.19 2.94 4.16
N VAL A 124 17.06 3.61 3.97
CA VAL A 124 15.74 3.14 4.40
C VAL A 124 14.81 3.13 3.21
N SER A 125 14.18 1.99 2.94
CA SER A 125 13.18 1.85 1.89
C SER A 125 11.82 1.56 2.50
N PHE A 126 10.84 2.40 2.19
CA PHE A 126 9.45 2.21 2.60
C PHE A 126 8.61 1.67 1.45
N GLY A 127 7.69 0.77 1.78
CA GLY A 127 6.57 0.47 0.90
C GLY A 127 5.60 1.66 0.84
N GLY A 128 5.04 1.92 -0.34
CA GLY A 128 3.98 2.91 -0.49
C GLY A 128 2.63 2.38 -0.04
N GLY A 129 1.86 3.22 0.62
CA GLY A 129 0.46 3.00 0.97
C GLY A 129 0.19 2.00 2.09
N GLY A 130 -0.95 2.11 2.72
CA GLY A 130 -1.47 1.13 3.67
C GLY A 130 -0.74 0.98 4.99
N THR A 131 0.29 1.78 5.23
CA THR A 131 1.01 1.73 6.50
C THR A 131 0.16 2.39 7.59
N PRO A 132 -0.14 1.70 8.68
CA PRO A 132 -0.85 2.32 9.79
C PRO A 132 -0.13 3.58 10.27
N THR A 133 -0.87 4.63 10.51
CA THR A 133 -0.33 5.94 10.93
C THR A 133 0.47 5.87 12.23
N GLN A 134 0.30 4.82 13.04
CA GLN A 134 1.11 4.60 14.24
C GLN A 134 2.62 4.52 13.95
N TYR A 135 3.01 3.99 12.80
CA TYR A 135 4.43 3.96 12.40
C TYR A 135 4.96 5.33 12.01
N MET A 136 4.08 6.23 11.57
CA MET A 136 4.46 7.54 11.07
C MET A 136 4.98 8.47 12.19
N GLY A 137 4.64 8.21 13.45
CA GLY A 137 5.16 8.95 14.60
C GLY A 137 6.51 8.40 15.10
N THR A 138 6.55 7.13 15.43
CA THR A 138 7.71 6.50 16.06
C THR A 138 8.90 6.35 15.11
N PHE A 139 8.64 5.91 13.87
CA PHE A 139 9.70 5.64 12.93
C PHE A 139 10.38 6.89 12.38
N PRO A 140 9.67 7.95 11.96
CA PRO A 140 10.30 9.23 11.65
C PRO A 140 11.10 9.83 12.81
N ALA A 141 10.63 9.70 14.06
CA ALA A 141 11.37 10.15 15.23
C ALA A 141 12.72 9.39 15.39
N PHE A 142 12.69 8.07 15.18
CA PHE A 142 13.91 7.26 15.16
C PHE A 142 14.87 7.71 14.03
N LEU A 143 14.37 7.94 12.83
CA LEU A 143 15.18 8.37 11.69
C LEU A 143 15.77 9.76 11.92
N ALA A 144 15.01 10.69 12.49
CA ALA A 144 15.49 12.03 12.86
C ALA A 144 16.59 11.94 13.92
N ALA A 145 16.47 11.07 14.91
CA ALA A 145 17.49 10.83 15.92
C ALA A 145 18.76 10.16 15.35
N TRP A 146 18.61 9.37 14.29
CA TRP A 146 19.76 8.76 13.61
C TRP A 146 20.62 9.84 12.91
N GLY A 147 20.02 10.74 12.16
CA GLY A 147 20.70 11.78 11.39
C GLY A 147 20.70 11.50 9.87
N PRO A 148 21.84 11.68 9.17
CA PRO A 148 21.85 11.51 7.72
C PRO A 148 21.47 10.10 7.29
N LEU A 149 20.49 9.99 6.39
CA LEU A 149 20.04 8.72 5.80
C LEU A 149 19.66 8.93 4.34
N ASP A 150 19.80 7.86 3.55
CA ASP A 150 19.22 7.78 2.22
C ASP A 150 17.82 7.15 2.32
N MET A 151 16.81 7.88 1.89
CA MET A 151 15.41 7.46 2.05
C MET A 151 14.76 7.23 0.71
N GLY A 152 14.39 5.97 0.44
CA GLY A 152 13.55 5.60 -0.67
C GLY A 152 12.08 5.50 -0.23
N PHE A 153 11.20 6.24 -0.91
CA PHE A 153 9.75 6.19 -0.69
C PHE A 153 9.06 5.56 -1.90
N GLY A 154 7.98 4.81 -1.68
CA GLY A 154 7.21 4.22 -2.78
C GLY A 154 7.94 3.06 -3.49
N GLY A 155 8.58 2.17 -2.74
CA GLY A 155 9.31 1.04 -3.31
C GLY A 155 10.76 1.34 -3.66
N GLY A 156 11.31 2.40 -3.08
CA GLY A 156 12.74 2.74 -3.15
C GLY A 156 13.17 3.53 -4.39
N GLN A 157 12.28 3.83 -5.32
CA GLN A 157 12.67 4.54 -6.53
C GLN A 157 12.37 6.04 -6.50
N GLY A 158 11.55 6.51 -5.57
CA GLY A 158 11.20 7.93 -5.44
C GLY A 158 10.55 8.59 -6.67
N VAL A 159 10.91 8.13 -7.84
CA VAL A 159 10.56 8.74 -9.13
C VAL A 159 9.12 8.50 -9.52
N LYS A 160 8.55 7.33 -9.22
CA LYS A 160 7.21 6.97 -9.72
C LYS A 160 6.09 7.62 -8.92
N CYS A 161 6.13 7.50 -7.60
CA CYS A 161 5.07 8.01 -6.74
C CYS A 161 5.39 9.43 -6.29
N TYR A 162 6.56 9.62 -5.67
CA TYR A 162 6.91 10.90 -5.06
C TYR A 162 7.11 12.01 -6.08
N HIS A 163 7.90 11.80 -7.12
CA HIS A 163 8.21 12.86 -8.07
C HIS A 163 7.09 13.14 -9.07
N SER A 164 6.42 12.11 -9.55
CA SER A 164 5.40 12.31 -10.58
C SER A 164 4.01 12.61 -10.02
N GLU A 165 3.69 12.19 -8.81
CA GLU A 165 2.36 12.39 -8.23
C GLU A 165 2.39 13.42 -7.10
N HIS A 166 3.21 13.17 -6.08
CA HIS A 166 3.21 14.00 -4.87
C HIS A 166 3.94 15.32 -5.05
N LEU A 167 5.16 15.29 -5.57
CA LEU A 167 5.93 16.52 -5.80
C LEU A 167 5.23 17.45 -6.79
N TYR A 168 4.70 16.89 -7.89
CA TYR A 168 3.88 17.64 -8.84
C TYR A 168 2.63 18.23 -8.16
N GLY A 169 1.93 17.42 -7.39
CA GLY A 169 0.75 17.86 -6.64
C GLY A 169 1.06 19.01 -5.68
N GLU A 170 2.13 18.90 -4.91
CA GLU A 170 2.53 19.92 -3.95
C GLU A 170 3.01 21.22 -4.62
N LEU A 171 3.87 21.11 -5.64
CA LEU A 171 4.43 22.29 -6.32
C LEU A 171 3.38 23.07 -7.12
N TRP A 172 2.47 22.37 -7.81
CA TRP A 172 1.55 23.01 -8.75
C TRP A 172 0.14 23.19 -8.19
N HIS A 173 -0.27 22.32 -7.27
CA HIS A 173 -1.64 22.28 -6.78
C HIS A 173 -1.77 22.43 -5.25
N ARG A 174 -0.64 22.52 -4.53
CA ARG A 174 -0.62 22.57 -3.05
C ARG A 174 -1.37 21.40 -2.41
N ALA A 175 -1.32 20.24 -3.06
CA ALA A 175 -2.00 19.03 -2.62
C ALA A 175 -1.08 17.83 -2.78
N PHE A 176 -0.99 17.00 -1.76
CA PHE A 176 -0.13 15.81 -1.77
C PHE A 176 -0.52 14.79 -2.84
N ILE A 177 -1.81 14.70 -3.14
CA ILE A 177 -2.35 13.85 -4.21
C ILE A 177 -3.35 14.66 -5.04
N VAL A 178 -3.20 14.61 -6.34
CA VAL A 178 -4.15 15.19 -7.29
C VAL A 178 -4.90 14.06 -8.00
N SER A 179 -6.20 14.12 -7.99
CA SER A 179 -7.07 13.14 -8.65
C SER A 179 -8.10 13.85 -9.52
N PRO A 180 -8.55 13.24 -10.63
CA PRO A 180 -9.65 13.80 -11.40
C PRO A 180 -10.89 13.98 -10.54
N ASP A 181 -11.60 15.07 -10.73
CA ASP A 181 -12.88 15.33 -10.07
C ASP A 181 -14.01 14.52 -10.74
N THR A 182 -13.92 13.22 -10.59
CA THR A 182 -14.82 12.25 -11.25
C THR A 182 -16.31 12.50 -11.00
N PRO A 183 -16.78 13.04 -9.85
CA PRO A 183 -18.17 13.40 -9.67
C PRO A 183 -18.68 14.47 -10.64
N TYR A 184 -17.82 15.34 -11.15
CA TYR A 184 -18.20 16.50 -11.94
C TYR A 184 -17.64 16.52 -13.36
N CYS A 185 -16.50 15.89 -13.61
CA CYS A 185 -15.91 15.86 -14.96
C CYS A 185 -16.77 15.02 -15.92
N ASN A 186 -16.76 15.41 -17.20
CA ASN A 186 -17.52 14.74 -18.26
C ASN A 186 -16.62 13.91 -19.18
N TYR A 187 -15.32 14.17 -19.16
CA TYR A 187 -14.34 13.51 -20.01
C TYR A 187 -13.03 13.31 -19.28
N VAL A 188 -12.42 12.12 -19.42
CA VAL A 188 -11.12 11.77 -18.81
C VAL A 188 -10.28 11.04 -19.85
N ILE A 189 -9.03 11.46 -20.00
CA ILE A 189 -7.99 10.68 -20.67
C ILE A 189 -7.17 10.00 -19.59
N ASN A 190 -7.13 8.67 -19.62
CA ASN A 190 -6.42 7.86 -18.65
C ASN A 190 -5.25 7.14 -19.33
N CYS A 191 -4.03 7.45 -18.88
CA CYS A 191 -2.80 6.91 -19.46
C CYS A 191 -2.23 5.82 -18.52
N GLY A 192 -2.29 4.56 -18.96
CA GLY A 192 -1.63 3.42 -18.31
C GLY A 192 -2.17 2.98 -16.94
N ASN A 193 -3.16 3.65 -16.39
CA ASN A 193 -3.70 3.31 -15.08
C ASN A 193 -4.92 2.39 -15.18
N ASN A 194 -4.82 1.18 -14.66
CA ASN A 194 -5.95 0.24 -14.56
C ASN A 194 -6.74 0.49 -13.25
N VAL A 195 -7.45 1.62 -13.21
CA VAL A 195 -8.11 2.13 -12.01
C VAL A 195 -9.19 1.19 -11.45
N GLU A 196 -9.90 0.45 -12.28
CA GLU A 196 -10.90 -0.53 -11.85
C GLU A 196 -10.28 -1.73 -11.12
N ALA A 197 -9.01 -2.01 -11.33
CA ALA A 197 -8.30 -3.07 -10.59
C ALA A 197 -7.47 -2.53 -9.42
N SER A 198 -6.91 -1.32 -9.53
CA SER A 198 -5.91 -0.80 -8.60
C SER A 198 -6.35 0.44 -7.80
N GLY A 199 -7.44 1.09 -8.18
CA GLY A 199 -7.88 2.36 -7.58
C GLY A 199 -8.48 2.27 -6.17
N GLY A 200 -8.48 1.09 -5.56
CA GLY A 200 -9.15 0.85 -4.28
C GLY A 200 -10.67 0.93 -4.38
N VAL A 201 -11.35 0.58 -3.29
CA VAL A 201 -12.82 0.47 -3.31
C VAL A 201 -13.50 1.80 -3.60
N ALA A 202 -13.07 2.87 -2.93
CA ALA A 202 -13.67 4.20 -3.13
C ALA A 202 -13.41 4.73 -4.55
N GLY A 203 -12.20 4.55 -5.08
CA GLY A 203 -11.84 4.95 -6.44
C GLY A 203 -12.68 4.22 -7.50
N VAL A 204 -12.79 2.90 -7.38
CA VAL A 204 -13.58 2.08 -8.31
C VAL A 204 -15.05 2.47 -8.27
N TRP A 205 -15.60 2.69 -7.08
CA TRP A 205 -17.00 3.12 -6.94
C TRP A 205 -17.23 4.48 -7.60
N ARG A 206 -16.38 5.47 -7.33
CA ARG A 206 -16.47 6.79 -7.98
C ARG A 206 -16.41 6.71 -9.51
N GLN A 207 -15.58 5.83 -10.05
CA GLN A 207 -15.51 5.58 -11.49
C GLN A 207 -16.81 4.95 -12.04
N ALA A 208 -17.39 4.01 -11.31
CA ALA A 208 -18.66 3.38 -11.69
C ALA A 208 -19.79 4.41 -11.71
N ASP A 209 -19.93 5.21 -10.65
CA ASP A 209 -20.95 6.28 -10.57
C ASP A 209 -20.76 7.33 -11.67
N ALA A 210 -19.51 7.72 -11.95
CA ALA A 210 -19.21 8.67 -13.01
C ALA A 210 -19.63 8.13 -14.40
N ARG A 211 -19.42 6.85 -14.67
CA ARG A 211 -19.87 6.22 -15.92
C ARG A 211 -21.40 6.15 -16.02
N VAL A 212 -22.09 5.83 -14.92
CA VAL A 212 -23.56 5.85 -14.89
C VAL A 212 -24.09 7.25 -15.18
N ARG A 213 -23.41 8.29 -14.72
CA ARG A 213 -23.72 9.69 -15.01
C ARG A 213 -23.41 10.10 -16.47
N GLY A 214 -22.64 9.31 -17.20
CA GLY A 214 -22.29 9.56 -18.60
C GLY A 214 -20.86 10.05 -18.84
N LEU A 215 -19.95 9.94 -17.85
CA LEU A 215 -18.53 10.23 -18.05
C LEU A 215 -17.99 9.42 -19.23
N LYS A 216 -17.37 10.09 -20.19
CA LYS A 216 -16.60 9.47 -21.27
C LYS A 216 -15.14 9.37 -20.85
N ARG A 217 -14.56 8.18 -21.01
CA ARG A 217 -13.14 7.95 -20.76
C ARG A 217 -12.47 7.38 -21.99
N VAL A 218 -11.30 7.91 -22.31
CA VAL A 218 -10.35 7.34 -23.27
C VAL A 218 -9.24 6.66 -22.46
N GLN A 219 -8.99 5.40 -22.76
CA GLN A 219 -7.91 4.64 -22.13
C GLN A 219 -6.73 4.50 -23.10
N VAL A 220 -5.58 5.03 -22.71
CA VAL A 220 -4.33 4.97 -23.50
C VAL A 220 -3.40 3.95 -22.83
N GLU A 221 -3.26 2.78 -23.41
CA GLU A 221 -2.44 1.70 -22.87
C GLU A 221 -2.11 0.64 -23.90
N PRO A 222 -0.99 -0.11 -23.77
CA PRO A 222 -0.56 -1.09 -24.76
C PRO A 222 -1.38 -2.38 -24.78
N HIS A 223 -2.13 -2.71 -23.72
CA HIS A 223 -2.99 -3.89 -23.63
C HIS A 223 -4.36 -3.51 -23.09
N LEU A 224 -5.39 -4.22 -23.52
CA LEU A 224 -6.76 -3.96 -23.07
C LEU A 224 -6.94 -4.42 -21.62
N SER A 225 -6.91 -3.48 -20.68
CA SER A 225 -7.21 -3.74 -19.27
C SER A 225 -8.72 -3.73 -19.01
N ILE A 226 -9.12 -4.05 -17.75
CA ILE A 226 -10.52 -3.87 -17.31
C ILE A 226 -10.95 -2.41 -17.48
N THR A 227 -10.09 -1.48 -17.15
CA THR A 227 -10.34 -0.03 -17.34
C THR A 227 -10.54 0.30 -18.80
N GLY A 228 -9.71 -0.23 -19.69
CA GLY A 228 -9.86 -0.06 -21.14
C GLY A 228 -11.16 -0.65 -21.66
N ALA A 229 -11.49 -1.86 -21.25
CA ALA A 229 -12.74 -2.54 -21.64
C ALA A 229 -14.01 -1.81 -21.19
N LEU A 230 -13.92 -1.00 -20.14
CA LEU A 230 -15.02 -0.19 -19.61
C LEU A 230 -14.95 1.28 -20.05
N SER A 231 -14.01 1.65 -20.89
CA SER A 231 -13.85 2.99 -21.44
C SER A 231 -14.68 3.18 -22.73
N ALA A 232 -14.95 4.42 -23.07
CA ALA A 232 -15.64 4.75 -24.33
C ALA A 232 -14.75 4.46 -25.55
N GLU A 233 -13.43 4.61 -25.35
CA GLU A 233 -12.44 4.37 -26.38
C GLU A 233 -11.16 3.82 -25.77
N TRP A 234 -10.51 2.90 -26.46
CA TRP A 234 -9.19 2.39 -26.13
C TRP A 234 -8.21 2.72 -27.26
N LEU A 235 -7.13 3.43 -26.91
CA LEU A 235 -6.02 3.73 -27.81
C LEU A 235 -4.85 2.81 -27.49
N PRO A 236 -4.63 1.74 -28.28
CA PRO A 236 -3.49 0.85 -28.11
C PRO A 236 -2.20 1.53 -28.56
N ILE A 237 -1.32 1.86 -27.62
CA ILE A 237 -0.03 2.45 -27.92
C ILE A 237 1.09 1.41 -27.86
N LYS A 238 2.17 1.65 -28.58
CA LYS A 238 3.40 0.86 -28.39
C LYS A 238 4.04 1.24 -27.05
N PRO A 239 4.52 0.27 -26.26
CA PRO A 239 5.26 0.56 -25.04
C PRO A 239 6.39 1.58 -25.28
N GLY A 240 6.49 2.59 -24.42
CA GLY A 240 7.51 3.63 -24.53
C GLY A 240 7.19 4.77 -25.52
N THR A 241 5.98 4.82 -26.06
CA THR A 241 5.55 5.92 -26.97
C THR A 241 4.56 6.90 -26.31
N ASP A 242 4.42 6.85 -24.98
CA ASP A 242 3.49 7.71 -24.23
C ASP A 242 3.70 9.21 -24.52
N LEU A 243 4.96 9.64 -24.54
CA LEU A 243 5.28 11.05 -24.85
C LEU A 243 4.84 11.47 -26.25
N ALA A 244 4.97 10.60 -27.23
CA ALA A 244 4.52 10.92 -28.59
C ALA A 244 3.00 11.12 -28.65
N VAL A 245 2.23 10.33 -27.92
CA VAL A 245 0.77 10.49 -27.82
C VAL A 245 0.39 11.79 -27.09
N VAL A 246 1.14 12.16 -26.06
CA VAL A 246 0.86 13.40 -25.30
C VAL A 246 1.20 14.67 -26.12
N LEU A 247 2.17 14.58 -27.04
CA LEU A 247 2.59 15.69 -27.88
C LEU A 247 1.77 15.83 -29.20
N ALA A 248 0.98 14.81 -29.53
CA ALA A 248 0.11 14.82 -30.72
C ALA A 248 -1.23 15.51 -30.44
#